data_d5a834b2a54602c035beb6566e54fc7b
#
_entry.id   d5a834b2a54602c035beb6566e54fc7b
#
_cell.length_a   1.000
_cell.length_b   1.000
_cell.length_c   1.000
_cell.angle_alpha   90.00
_cell.angle_beta   90.00
_cell.angle_gamma   90.00
#
_symmetry.space_group_name_H-M   'P 1'
#
loop_
_entity.id
_entity.type
_entity.pdbx_description
1 polymer ?
#
loop_
_entity_poly.entity_id
_entity_poly.type
_entity_poly.pdbx_seq_one_letter_code
_entity_poly.pdbx_strand_id
1 'polypeptide(L)'
;MPEHNLFRIFVSRLNKLSIPYMITGAVASIIYGEPRLTNDIDLVINMKSGDVETFADAFPLEDFYCPPPEVIRLEIGRSQRGHFNLIHHETGFKADIYASGRDELHYWGLKNRKPVDVEGEKLWLAPVEYVILRKLEYYREGESEKHLRDISSILAFSSDEIDFSMLEAQINKRSLEKEWKTAKVFKV
;
A
#
# COMPACT_ATOMS: atom_id res chain seq x y z
N MET A 1 7.16 1.49 -19.22
CA MET A 1 6.73 0.84 -17.99
C MET A 1 7.80 1.12 -16.95
N PRO A 2 7.46 1.49 -15.71
CA PRO A 2 8.46 1.43 -14.67
C PRO A 2 8.93 -0.01 -14.66
N GLU A 3 10.22 -0.22 -14.59
CA GLU A 3 10.79 -1.54 -14.60
C GLU A 3 10.16 -2.33 -13.45
N HIS A 4 9.35 -3.34 -13.76
CA HIS A 4 8.72 -4.25 -12.78
C HIS A 4 9.74 -4.81 -11.78
N ASN A 5 11.01 -4.67 -12.11
CA ASN A 5 12.15 -5.06 -11.30
C ASN A 5 12.34 -4.19 -10.04
N LEU A 6 11.91 -2.92 -10.02
CA LEU A 6 12.14 -2.03 -8.88
C LEU A 6 11.34 -2.44 -7.64
N PHE A 7 10.13 -2.94 -7.79
CA PHE A 7 9.32 -3.41 -6.66
C PHE A 7 9.96 -4.62 -5.96
N ARG A 8 10.62 -5.48 -6.75
CA ARG A 8 11.29 -6.68 -6.25
C ARG A 8 12.41 -6.37 -5.28
N ILE A 9 13.05 -5.20 -5.41
CA ILE A 9 14.11 -4.75 -4.49
C ILE A 9 13.65 -4.85 -3.03
N PHE A 10 12.38 -4.53 -2.76
CA PHE A 10 11.80 -4.57 -1.41
C PHE A 10 11.02 -5.88 -1.15
N VAL A 11 10.13 -6.26 -2.06
CA VAL A 11 9.18 -7.35 -1.79
C VAL A 11 9.84 -8.72 -1.73
N SER A 12 10.92 -8.97 -2.50
CA SER A 12 11.66 -10.23 -2.43
C SER A 12 12.29 -10.46 -1.05
N ARG A 13 12.75 -9.37 -0.40
CA ARG A 13 13.29 -9.43 0.96
C ARG A 13 12.19 -9.74 1.98
N LEU A 14 11.03 -9.09 1.87
CA LEU A 14 9.87 -9.36 2.73
C LEU A 14 9.37 -10.80 2.57
N ASN A 15 9.33 -11.32 1.34
CA ASN A 15 8.99 -12.71 1.06
C ASN A 15 9.97 -13.68 1.74
N LYS A 16 11.28 -13.43 1.62
CA LYS A 16 12.33 -14.25 2.27
C LYS A 16 12.21 -14.25 3.79
N LEU A 17 11.88 -13.12 4.37
CA LEU A 17 11.68 -12.97 5.82
C LEU A 17 10.31 -13.49 6.29
N SER A 18 9.42 -13.86 5.38
CA SER A 18 8.03 -14.25 5.69
C SER A 18 7.26 -13.17 6.47
N ILE A 19 7.61 -11.91 6.27
CA ILE A 19 6.88 -10.78 6.88
C ILE A 19 5.61 -10.53 6.06
N PRO A 20 4.42 -10.61 6.68
CA PRO A 20 3.18 -10.33 5.98
C PRO A 20 3.13 -8.87 5.53
N TYR A 21 2.86 -8.67 4.24
CA TYR A 21 2.69 -7.34 3.65
C TYR A 21 1.60 -7.34 2.60
N MET A 22 1.17 -6.13 2.22
CA MET A 22 0.40 -5.88 1.01
C MET A 22 0.86 -4.58 0.34
N ILE A 23 0.92 -4.62 -0.99
CA ILE A 23 1.15 -3.45 -1.83
C ILE A 23 -0.15 -2.65 -1.90
N THR A 24 -0.05 -1.34 -1.69
CA THR A 24 -1.17 -0.40 -1.71
C THR A 24 -0.81 0.87 -2.51
N GLY A 25 -1.47 1.99 -2.24
CA GLY A 25 -1.12 3.29 -2.77
C GLY A 25 -1.15 3.42 -4.30
N ALA A 26 -0.11 4.03 -4.85
CA ALA A 26 -0.01 4.28 -6.28
C ALA A 26 0.13 3.00 -7.10
N VAL A 27 0.98 2.07 -6.66
CA VAL A 27 1.22 0.80 -7.39
C VAL A 27 -0.04 -0.05 -7.47
N ALA A 28 -0.78 -0.18 -6.36
CA ALA A 28 -2.05 -0.91 -6.39
C ALA A 28 -3.07 -0.25 -7.33
N SER A 29 -3.12 1.09 -7.36
CA SER A 29 -4.01 1.81 -8.26
C SER A 29 -3.65 1.62 -9.73
N ILE A 30 -2.36 1.49 -10.05
CA ILE A 30 -1.87 1.20 -11.41
C ILE A 30 -2.25 -0.22 -11.83
N ILE A 31 -2.20 -1.17 -10.91
CA ILE A 31 -2.55 -2.57 -11.20
C ILE A 31 -4.05 -2.73 -11.43
N TYR A 32 -4.89 -2.05 -10.63
CA TYR A 32 -6.35 -2.08 -10.78
C TYR A 32 -6.90 -1.09 -11.80
N GLY A 33 -6.13 -0.10 -12.21
CA GLY A 33 -6.57 0.99 -13.08
C GLY A 33 -5.66 1.18 -14.29
N GLU A 34 -5.41 2.43 -14.63
CA GLU A 34 -4.59 2.80 -15.79
C GLU A 34 -3.10 2.82 -15.43
N PRO A 35 -2.23 2.23 -16.27
CA PRO A 35 -0.78 2.27 -16.06
C PRO A 35 -0.23 3.70 -16.09
N ARG A 36 0.56 4.05 -15.08
CA ARG A 36 1.31 5.31 -15.01
C ARG A 36 2.64 5.12 -14.32
N LEU A 37 3.53 6.10 -14.41
CA LEU A 37 4.80 6.06 -13.70
C LEU A 37 4.59 6.34 -12.21
N THR A 38 5.37 5.65 -11.37
CA THR A 38 5.52 5.95 -9.94
C THR A 38 6.97 5.74 -9.53
N ASN A 39 7.44 6.54 -8.58
CA ASN A 39 8.81 6.51 -8.06
C ASN A 39 8.90 5.86 -6.68
N ASP A 40 7.80 5.32 -6.20
CA ASP A 40 7.67 4.72 -4.88
C ASP A 40 6.72 3.53 -4.89
N ILE A 41 6.85 2.71 -3.85
CA ILE A 41 5.91 1.65 -3.53
C ILE A 41 5.42 1.84 -2.10
N ASP A 42 4.11 1.82 -1.92
CA ASP A 42 3.47 1.85 -0.60
C ASP A 42 3.20 0.42 -0.12
N LEU A 43 3.70 0.09 1.05
CA LEU A 43 3.59 -1.24 1.66
C LEU A 43 2.97 -1.14 3.05
N VAL A 44 1.89 -1.85 3.30
CA VAL A 44 1.44 -2.11 4.66
C VAL A 44 2.04 -3.42 5.13
N ILE A 45 2.71 -3.42 6.29
CA ILE A 45 3.35 -4.60 6.86
C ILE A 45 2.78 -4.95 8.22
N ASN A 46 2.79 -6.24 8.56
CA ASN A 46 2.54 -6.72 9.91
C ASN A 46 3.81 -7.38 10.46
N MET A 47 4.64 -6.59 11.11
CA MET A 47 5.93 -7.01 11.65
C MET A 47 5.91 -6.97 13.17
N LYS A 48 6.50 -7.99 13.80
CA LYS A 48 6.65 -8.05 15.27
C LYS A 48 7.95 -7.38 15.69
N SER A 49 7.99 -6.91 16.93
CA SER A 49 9.21 -6.29 17.50
C SER A 49 10.44 -7.19 17.44
N GLY A 50 10.25 -8.52 17.53
CA GLY A 50 11.34 -9.50 17.43
C GLY A 50 11.93 -9.67 16.01
N ASP A 51 11.23 -9.20 14.98
CA ASP A 51 11.66 -9.35 13.58
C ASP A 51 12.50 -8.14 13.11
N VAL A 52 12.60 -7.09 13.93
CA VAL A 52 13.13 -5.79 13.51
C VAL A 52 14.60 -5.85 13.15
N GLU A 53 15.43 -6.55 13.91
CA GLU A 53 16.86 -6.72 13.58
C GLU A 53 17.03 -7.45 12.25
N THR A 54 16.36 -8.59 12.10
CA THR A 54 16.43 -9.39 10.88
C THR A 54 15.88 -8.61 9.67
N PHE A 55 14.88 -7.76 9.89
CA PHE A 55 14.38 -6.85 8.87
C PHE A 55 15.45 -5.80 8.50
N ALA A 56 16.07 -5.13 9.47
CA ALA A 56 17.10 -4.13 9.21
C ALA A 56 18.32 -4.73 8.51
N ASP A 57 18.74 -5.93 8.90
CA ASP A 57 19.85 -6.67 8.25
C ASP A 57 19.56 -7.02 6.79
N ALA A 58 18.29 -7.20 6.43
CA ALA A 58 17.89 -7.44 5.05
C ALA A 58 17.96 -6.20 4.14
N PHE A 59 18.11 -5.00 4.74
CA PHE A 59 18.27 -3.72 4.05
C PHE A 59 19.58 -3.03 4.50
N PRO A 60 20.76 -3.58 4.12
CA PRO A 60 22.05 -3.09 4.57
C PRO A 60 22.29 -1.64 4.14
N LEU A 61 22.96 -0.88 5.01
CA LEU A 61 23.18 0.57 4.81
C LEU A 61 24.08 0.90 3.61
N GLU A 62 24.82 -0.07 3.08
CA GLU A 62 25.61 0.10 1.85
C GLU A 62 24.67 0.30 0.64
N ASP A 63 23.54 -0.41 0.60
CA ASP A 63 22.60 -0.42 -0.53
C ASP A 63 21.35 0.41 -0.25
N PHE A 64 21.00 0.62 1.02
CA PHE A 64 19.73 1.23 1.42
C PHE A 64 19.90 2.31 2.50
N TYR A 65 19.09 3.33 2.42
CA TYR A 65 18.66 4.02 3.62
C TYR A 65 17.60 3.15 4.30
N CYS A 66 17.91 2.74 5.52
CA CYS A 66 17.01 2.03 6.43
C CYS A 66 17.11 2.71 7.80
N PRO A 67 15.98 3.08 8.45
CA PRO A 67 16.05 3.64 9.79
C PRO A 67 16.67 2.65 10.79
N PRO A 68 17.31 3.15 11.86
CA PRO A 68 17.82 2.28 12.92
C PRO A 68 16.73 1.41 13.55
N PRO A 69 17.07 0.20 14.04
CA PRO A 69 16.09 -0.72 14.64
C PRO A 69 15.20 -0.08 15.73
N GLU A 70 15.75 0.85 16.52
CA GLU A 70 15.02 1.55 17.58
C GLU A 70 13.89 2.41 17.00
N VAL A 71 14.14 3.09 15.87
CA VAL A 71 13.15 3.91 15.16
C VAL A 71 12.07 3.01 14.56
N ILE A 72 12.48 1.91 13.93
CA ILE A 72 11.53 0.94 13.36
C ILE A 72 10.62 0.38 14.46
N ARG A 73 11.19 -0.02 15.62
CA ARG A 73 10.37 -0.50 16.76
C ARG A 73 9.39 0.54 17.25
N LEU A 74 9.81 1.79 17.32
CA LEU A 74 8.94 2.89 17.71
C LEU A 74 7.76 3.01 16.75
N GLU A 75 8.03 2.98 15.44
CA GLU A 75 6.99 3.14 14.43
C GLU A 75 6.03 1.94 14.38
N ILE A 76 6.52 0.70 14.41
CA ILE A 76 5.63 -0.47 14.42
C ILE A 76 4.84 -0.62 15.73
N GLY A 77 5.33 -0.03 16.81
CA GLY A 77 4.66 0.02 18.12
C GLY A 77 3.54 1.05 18.21
N ARG A 78 3.42 1.96 17.24
CA ARG A 78 2.35 2.96 17.21
C ARG A 78 1.00 2.28 17.02
N SER A 79 -0.01 2.72 17.75
CA SER A 79 -1.38 2.23 17.57
C SER A 79 -1.96 2.63 16.20
N GLN A 80 -1.57 3.78 15.69
CA GLN A 80 -2.01 4.33 14.41
C GLN A 80 -0.89 5.12 13.73
N ARG A 81 -0.91 5.16 12.40
CA ARG A 81 -0.01 5.97 11.54
C ARG A 81 1.48 5.71 11.77
N GLY A 82 1.85 4.50 12.21
CA GLY A 82 3.26 4.09 12.23
C GLY A 82 3.78 4.02 10.79
N HIS A 83 4.90 4.72 10.53
CA HIS A 83 5.40 4.86 9.17
C HIS A 83 6.91 5.12 9.17
N PHE A 84 7.62 4.49 8.23
CA PHE A 84 9.01 4.78 7.92
C PHE A 84 9.33 4.48 6.45
N ASN A 85 10.47 4.97 5.97
CA ASN A 85 10.86 4.81 4.57
C ASN A 85 12.10 3.93 4.44
N LEU A 86 12.17 3.20 3.33
CA LEU A 86 13.39 2.60 2.79
C LEU A 86 13.71 3.25 1.45
N ILE A 87 14.99 3.50 1.15
CA ILE A 87 15.40 4.06 -0.13
C ILE A 87 16.57 3.24 -0.66
N HIS A 88 16.45 2.72 -1.86
CA HIS A 88 17.55 2.02 -2.54
C HIS A 88 18.51 3.04 -3.15
N HIS A 89 19.79 3.03 -2.74
CA HIS A 89 20.75 4.09 -3.07
C HIS A 89 21.02 4.18 -4.57
N GLU A 90 21.20 3.04 -5.24
CA GLU A 90 21.54 3.01 -6.67
C GLU A 90 20.44 3.59 -7.56
N THR A 91 19.17 3.27 -7.28
CA THR A 91 18.05 3.66 -8.13
C THR A 91 17.28 4.88 -7.61
N GLY A 92 17.46 5.25 -6.34
CA GLY A 92 16.63 6.24 -5.66
C GLY A 92 15.19 5.80 -5.43
N PHE A 93 14.84 4.54 -5.80
CA PHE A 93 13.49 4.03 -5.62
C PHE A 93 13.18 3.85 -4.12
N LYS A 94 11.98 4.28 -3.72
CA LYS A 94 11.58 4.36 -2.32
C LYS A 94 10.46 3.36 -2.01
N ALA A 95 10.48 2.81 -0.80
CA ALA A 95 9.35 2.14 -0.20
C ALA A 95 8.84 2.94 1.01
N ASP A 96 7.58 3.30 0.99
CA ASP A 96 6.86 3.85 2.13
C ASP A 96 6.22 2.70 2.91
N ILE A 97 6.72 2.47 4.11
CA ILE A 97 6.31 1.35 4.95
C ILE A 97 5.34 1.83 6.01
N TYR A 98 4.13 1.31 5.98
CA TYR A 98 3.08 1.58 6.96
C TYR A 98 2.93 0.37 7.88
N ALA A 99 3.08 0.58 9.18
CA ALA A 99 2.80 -0.47 10.16
C ALA A 99 1.29 -0.71 10.28
N SER A 100 0.88 -1.97 10.36
CA SER A 100 -0.55 -2.31 10.51
C SER A 100 -1.18 -1.71 11.78
N GLY A 101 -0.42 -1.63 12.87
CA GLY A 101 -0.87 -1.05 14.14
C GLY A 101 -2.18 -1.68 14.63
N ARG A 102 -3.13 -0.83 15.06
CA ARG A 102 -4.51 -1.19 15.40
C ARG A 102 -5.52 -0.72 14.36
N ASP A 103 -5.07 -0.43 13.15
CA ASP A 103 -5.96 0.01 12.07
C ASP A 103 -6.74 -1.18 11.52
N GLU A 104 -8.06 -1.19 11.75
CA GLU A 104 -8.96 -2.28 11.32
C GLU A 104 -8.92 -2.50 9.81
N LEU A 105 -8.75 -1.43 9.01
CA LEU A 105 -8.72 -1.53 7.57
C LEU A 105 -7.39 -2.14 7.08
N HIS A 106 -6.26 -1.79 7.71
CA HIS A 106 -4.98 -2.44 7.45
C HIS A 106 -5.05 -3.94 7.74
N TYR A 107 -5.62 -4.28 8.89
CA TYR A 107 -5.75 -5.68 9.29
C TYR A 107 -6.65 -6.47 8.33
N TRP A 108 -7.80 -5.90 7.96
CA TRP A 108 -8.70 -6.49 6.99
C TRP A 108 -8.03 -6.65 5.62
N GLY A 109 -7.35 -5.62 5.14
CA GLY A 109 -6.63 -5.65 3.86
C GLY A 109 -5.54 -6.72 3.84
N LEU A 110 -4.71 -6.81 4.86
CA LEU A 110 -3.67 -7.85 4.99
C LEU A 110 -4.26 -9.26 5.00
N LYS A 111 -5.40 -9.47 5.67
CA LYS A 111 -6.08 -10.77 5.72
C LYS A 111 -6.66 -11.18 4.36
N ASN A 112 -7.15 -10.23 3.59
CA ASN A 112 -7.83 -10.44 2.31
C ASN A 112 -6.96 -10.09 1.09
N ARG A 113 -5.64 -9.87 1.27
CA ARG A 113 -4.72 -9.56 0.18
C ARG A 113 -4.69 -10.65 -0.88
N LYS A 114 -4.55 -10.24 -2.12
CA LYS A 114 -4.55 -11.14 -3.27
C LYS A 114 -3.10 -11.42 -3.73
N PRO A 115 -2.74 -12.67 -4.04
CA PRO A 115 -1.46 -12.95 -4.66
C PRO A 115 -1.50 -12.57 -6.15
N VAL A 116 -0.44 -11.92 -6.62
CA VAL A 116 -0.21 -11.61 -8.03
C VAL A 116 1.18 -12.12 -8.39
N ASP A 117 1.31 -12.86 -9.48
CA ASP A 117 2.61 -13.27 -9.99
C ASP A 117 3.14 -12.21 -10.98
N VAL A 118 4.35 -11.73 -10.72
CA VAL A 118 5.04 -10.81 -11.62
C VAL A 118 6.43 -11.37 -11.88
N GLU A 119 6.64 -11.86 -13.09
CA GLU A 119 7.92 -12.43 -13.53
C GLU A 119 8.44 -13.55 -12.60
N GLY A 120 7.54 -14.42 -12.11
CA GLY A 120 7.87 -15.52 -11.22
C GLY A 120 8.09 -15.14 -9.75
N GLU A 121 7.87 -13.88 -9.39
CA GLU A 121 7.83 -13.43 -7.99
C GLU A 121 6.39 -13.22 -7.53
N LYS A 122 6.04 -13.83 -6.40
CA LYS A 122 4.73 -13.62 -5.78
C LYS A 122 4.71 -12.28 -5.06
N LEU A 123 3.82 -11.39 -5.49
CA LEU A 123 3.48 -10.14 -4.83
C LEU A 123 2.14 -10.28 -4.10
N TRP A 124 1.98 -9.55 -3.01
CA TRP A 124 0.72 -9.49 -2.28
C TRP A 124 0.09 -8.12 -2.45
N LEU A 125 -1.04 -8.08 -3.14
CA LEU A 125 -1.76 -6.84 -3.47
C LEU A 125 -2.91 -6.62 -2.48
N ALA A 126 -3.09 -5.39 -2.03
CA ALA A 126 -4.26 -4.99 -1.24
C ALA A 126 -5.54 -5.24 -2.04
N PRO A 127 -6.66 -5.63 -1.40
CA PRO A 127 -7.97 -5.71 -2.08
C PRO A 127 -8.34 -4.36 -2.70
N VAL A 128 -9.04 -4.40 -3.83
CA VAL A 128 -9.43 -3.18 -4.57
C VAL A 128 -10.27 -2.24 -3.70
N GLU A 129 -11.14 -2.78 -2.86
CA GLU A 129 -11.97 -2.02 -1.92
C GLU A 129 -11.13 -1.30 -0.88
N TYR A 130 -10.06 -1.95 -0.38
CA TYR A 130 -9.10 -1.30 0.52
C TYR A 130 -8.47 -0.06 -0.14
N VAL A 131 -8.03 -0.21 -1.40
CA VAL A 131 -7.40 0.87 -2.15
C VAL A 131 -8.36 2.04 -2.32
N ILE A 132 -9.61 1.78 -2.72
CA ILE A 132 -10.65 2.80 -2.87
C ILE A 132 -10.91 3.50 -1.53
N LEU A 133 -11.13 2.76 -0.45
CA LEU A 133 -11.42 3.33 0.87
C LEU A 133 -10.29 4.25 1.36
N ARG A 134 -9.03 3.83 1.24
CA ARG A 134 -7.89 4.67 1.62
C ARG A 134 -7.78 5.94 0.79
N LYS A 135 -8.06 5.85 -0.50
CA LYS A 135 -8.06 7.03 -1.37
C LYS A 135 -9.19 8.00 -1.04
N LEU A 136 -10.35 7.52 -0.65
CA LEU A 136 -11.44 8.37 -0.16
C LEU A 136 -11.05 9.07 1.15
N GLU A 137 -10.42 8.36 2.10
CA GLU A 137 -9.91 8.94 3.34
C GLU A 137 -8.85 10.03 3.07
N TYR A 138 -7.88 9.76 2.19
CA TYR A 138 -6.86 10.74 1.81
C TYR A 138 -7.45 11.93 1.04
N TYR A 139 -8.46 11.69 0.20
CA TYR A 139 -9.16 12.79 -0.45
C TYR A 139 -9.87 13.68 0.57
N ARG A 140 -10.54 13.10 1.55
CA ARG A 140 -11.18 13.85 2.65
C ARG A 140 -10.18 14.68 3.45
N GLU A 141 -8.98 14.17 3.68
CA GLU A 141 -7.94 14.87 4.46
C GLU A 141 -7.27 16.00 3.70
N GLY A 142 -7.02 15.83 2.41
CA GLY A 142 -6.17 16.75 1.64
C GLY A 142 -6.80 17.30 0.35
N GLU A 143 -8.02 16.92 0.01
CA GLU A 143 -8.78 17.36 -1.19
C GLU A 143 -8.01 17.23 -2.53
N SER A 144 -6.98 16.37 -2.56
CA SER A 144 -6.17 16.17 -3.77
C SER A 144 -6.91 15.31 -4.81
N GLU A 145 -7.20 15.90 -5.96
CA GLU A 145 -7.89 15.24 -7.09
C GLU A 145 -7.17 13.99 -7.63
N LYS A 146 -5.86 13.82 -7.34
CA LYS A 146 -5.14 12.60 -7.73
C LYS A 146 -5.82 11.33 -7.19
N HIS A 147 -6.41 11.41 -5.99
CA HIS A 147 -7.12 10.29 -5.39
C HIS A 147 -8.43 9.97 -6.12
N LEU A 148 -9.14 11.01 -6.58
CA LEU A 148 -10.35 10.84 -7.39
C LEU A 148 -10.03 10.25 -8.76
N ARG A 149 -8.94 10.68 -9.40
CA ARG A 149 -8.46 10.10 -10.68
C ARG A 149 -8.15 8.62 -10.53
N ASP A 150 -7.42 8.25 -9.49
CA ASP A 150 -7.08 6.85 -9.23
C ASP A 150 -8.35 6.01 -8.99
N ILE A 151 -9.33 6.52 -8.23
CA ILE A 151 -10.61 5.84 -8.01
C ILE A 151 -11.40 5.73 -9.32
N SER A 152 -11.50 6.79 -10.10
CA SER A 152 -12.20 6.79 -11.40
C SER A 152 -11.57 5.76 -12.35
N SER A 153 -10.25 5.69 -12.39
CA SER A 153 -9.53 4.70 -13.18
C SER A 153 -9.80 3.27 -12.71
N ILE A 154 -9.77 3.00 -11.40
CA ILE A 154 -10.12 1.69 -10.83
C ILE A 154 -11.55 1.29 -11.21
N LEU A 155 -12.51 2.21 -11.09
CA LEU A 155 -13.90 1.95 -11.47
C LEU A 155 -14.08 1.66 -12.96
N ALA A 156 -13.25 2.25 -13.83
CA ALA A 156 -13.31 2.02 -15.26
C ALA A 156 -12.71 0.67 -15.68
N PHE A 157 -11.65 0.20 -15.01
CA PHE A 157 -10.87 -0.97 -15.45
C PHE A 157 -11.10 -2.24 -14.62
N SER A 158 -11.50 -2.13 -13.37
CA SER A 158 -11.63 -3.27 -12.43
C SER A 158 -12.97 -3.27 -11.67
N SER A 159 -14.03 -2.70 -12.23
CA SER A 159 -15.34 -2.67 -11.57
C SER A 159 -15.92 -4.05 -11.30
N ASP A 160 -15.59 -5.05 -12.11
CA ASP A 160 -16.00 -6.45 -11.98
C ASP A 160 -15.27 -7.18 -10.83
N GLU A 161 -14.15 -6.65 -10.35
CA GLU A 161 -13.42 -7.17 -9.19
C GLU A 161 -13.93 -6.62 -7.85
N ILE A 162 -14.79 -5.59 -7.87
CA ILE A 162 -15.24 -4.86 -6.67
C ILE A 162 -16.47 -5.53 -6.07
N ASP A 163 -16.40 -5.89 -4.78
CA ASP A 163 -17.60 -6.17 -3.99
C ASP A 163 -18.23 -4.84 -3.54
N PHE A 164 -19.14 -4.31 -4.37
CA PHE A 164 -19.83 -3.05 -4.08
C PHE A 164 -20.66 -3.09 -2.81
N SER A 165 -21.22 -4.24 -2.45
CA SER A 165 -22.01 -4.37 -1.21
C SER A 165 -21.12 -4.16 0.01
N MET A 166 -19.96 -4.80 0.03
CA MET A 166 -18.97 -4.62 1.10
C MET A 166 -18.39 -3.21 1.09
N LEU A 167 -18.03 -2.69 -0.09
CA LEU A 167 -17.47 -1.34 -0.24
C LEU A 167 -18.43 -0.27 0.31
N GLU A 168 -19.70 -0.31 -0.06
CA GLU A 168 -20.72 0.65 0.40
C GLU A 168 -20.99 0.54 1.90
N ALA A 169 -21.01 -0.68 2.45
CA ALA A 169 -21.09 -0.88 3.90
C ALA A 169 -19.92 -0.23 4.65
N GLN A 170 -18.70 -0.34 4.12
CA GLN A 170 -17.52 0.29 4.71
C GLN A 170 -17.50 1.82 4.52
N ILE A 171 -17.98 2.31 3.39
CA ILE A 171 -18.14 3.75 3.14
C ILE A 171 -19.08 4.36 4.19
N ASN A 172 -20.24 3.74 4.42
CA ASN A 172 -21.19 4.18 5.43
C ASN A 172 -20.60 4.11 6.85
N LYS A 173 -19.95 3.00 7.21
CA LYS A 173 -19.29 2.84 8.52
C LYS A 173 -18.25 3.94 8.78
N ARG A 174 -17.59 4.45 7.73
CA ARG A 174 -16.50 5.44 7.80
C ARG A 174 -16.94 6.87 7.52
N SER A 175 -18.24 7.07 7.24
CA SER A 175 -18.82 8.37 6.87
C SER A 175 -18.09 9.00 5.67
N LEU A 176 -17.91 8.22 4.58
CA LEU A 176 -17.24 8.60 3.34
C LEU A 176 -18.22 8.78 2.16
N GLU A 177 -19.51 8.89 2.41
CA GLU A 177 -20.56 8.95 1.37
C GLU A 177 -20.40 10.18 0.46
N LYS A 178 -19.98 11.32 1.05
CA LYS A 178 -19.74 12.55 0.31
C LYS A 178 -18.60 12.39 -0.69
N GLU A 179 -17.45 11.88 -0.21
CA GLU A 179 -16.27 11.63 -1.01
C GLU A 179 -16.54 10.58 -2.11
N TRP A 180 -17.28 9.53 -1.76
CA TRP A 180 -17.68 8.50 -2.71
C TRP A 180 -18.59 9.04 -3.82
N LYS A 181 -19.56 9.88 -3.46
CA LYS A 181 -20.41 10.55 -4.45
C LYS A 181 -19.58 11.41 -5.41
N THR A 182 -18.61 12.16 -4.88
CA THR A 182 -17.69 12.97 -5.68
C THR A 182 -16.86 12.10 -6.61
N ALA A 183 -16.28 10.99 -6.11
CA ALA A 183 -15.46 10.08 -6.90
C ALA A 183 -16.23 9.42 -8.06
N LYS A 184 -17.48 9.01 -7.85
CA LYS A 184 -18.32 8.37 -8.89
C LYS A 184 -18.66 9.30 -10.07
N VAL A 185 -18.69 10.59 -9.86
CA VAL A 185 -19.01 11.58 -10.92
C VAL A 185 -17.78 12.28 -11.48
N PHE A 186 -16.62 12.02 -10.88
CA PHE A 186 -15.36 12.58 -11.34
C PHE A 186 -15.00 12.01 -12.72
N LYS A 187 -14.73 12.91 -13.66
CA LYS A 187 -14.29 12.55 -15.02
C LYS A 187 -12.84 12.99 -15.19
N VAL A 188 -12.02 12.09 -15.67
CA VAL A 188 -10.63 12.37 -16.08
C VAL A 188 -10.60 13.11 -17.39
#